data_dde9a2d55f28a85a5b470047fce5da5f
#
_entry.id   dde9a2d55f28a85a5b470047fce5da5f
#
_cell.length_a   1.000
_cell.length_b   1.000
_cell.length_c   1.000
_cell.angle_alpha   90.00
_cell.angle_beta   90.00
_cell.angle_gamma   90.00
#
_symmetry.space_group_name_H-M   'P 1'
#
loop_
_entity.id
_entity.type
_entity.pdbx_description
1 polymer ?
#
loop_
_entity_poly.entity_id
_entity_poly.type
_entity_poly.pdbx_seq_one_letter_code
_entity_poly.pdbx_strand_id
1 'polypeptide(L)'
;LPLMKWPVPLGDAFILNLESLTSEMQRLALDAPSVSLSDITLKSPVANPSKIIGAPINYQKHIDESVTDDGIVSSRPISHISDWGMFLKANSALVGSGEGVALRFTEARNDHEMELAVIIGKKGTNIPIEEARSYIAGYAIGLDMTTRGKELQSFRKSADTYAVLGPWLVTADEIPDPNNLDLKISVNGEIRQNSNTQELVYNVEKLIEYTSKRYTLYPGDIIMTGTPDGVGPVEPGDVMTCEL
;
A
#
# COMPACT_ATOMS: atom_id res chain seq x y z
N LEU A 1 24.39 -0.53 7.42
CA LEU A 1 23.41 -0.86 8.45
C LEU A 1 24.11 -1.54 9.62
N PRO A 2 23.70 -1.28 10.89
CA PRO A 2 24.28 -1.97 12.03
C PRO A 2 24.03 -3.48 11.96
N LEU A 3 24.99 -4.27 12.44
CA LEU A 3 24.84 -5.72 12.52
C LEU A 3 23.66 -6.06 13.44
N MET A 4 22.69 -6.77 12.90
CA MET A 4 21.51 -7.19 13.64
C MET A 4 21.88 -8.36 14.57
N LYS A 5 21.50 -8.23 15.86
CA LYS A 5 21.67 -9.30 16.85
C LYS A 5 20.38 -10.08 17.01
N TRP A 6 20.49 -11.37 17.27
CA TRP A 6 19.34 -12.20 17.61
C TRP A 6 18.84 -11.93 19.04
N PRO A 7 17.50 -11.84 19.30
CA PRO A 7 16.44 -11.87 18.30
C PRO A 7 16.40 -10.59 17.45
N VAL A 8 16.15 -10.74 16.15
CA VAL A 8 16.05 -9.62 15.23
C VAL A 8 14.83 -8.77 15.61
N PRO A 9 14.96 -7.44 15.75
CA PRO A 9 13.82 -6.56 15.99
C PRO A 9 12.77 -6.70 14.87
N LEU A 10 11.48 -6.58 15.21
CA LEU A 10 10.43 -6.51 14.22
C LEU A 10 10.52 -5.19 13.43
N GLY A 11 10.23 -5.27 12.13
CA GLY A 11 10.22 -4.14 11.24
C GLY A 11 11.41 -4.09 10.28
N ASP A 12 11.37 -3.10 9.40
CA ASP A 12 12.39 -2.88 8.36
C ASP A 12 13.57 -2.09 8.94
N ALA A 13 14.77 -2.65 8.80
CA ALA A 13 15.99 -2.05 9.36
C ALA A 13 16.41 -0.75 8.63
N PHE A 14 16.11 -0.61 7.34
CA PHE A 14 16.39 0.62 6.60
C PHE A 14 15.45 1.73 7.07
N ILE A 15 14.14 1.46 7.11
CA ILE A 15 13.14 2.43 7.56
C ILE A 15 13.38 2.85 9.02
N LEU A 16 13.76 1.92 9.90
CA LEU A 16 14.11 2.21 11.29
C LEU A 16 15.25 3.25 11.41
N ASN A 17 16.17 3.25 10.46
CA ASN A 17 17.35 4.12 10.47
C ASN A 17 17.24 5.28 9.44
N LEU A 18 16.12 5.44 8.76
CA LEU A 18 15.96 6.37 7.64
C LEU A 18 16.39 7.79 8.01
N GLU A 19 15.87 8.34 9.10
CA GLU A 19 16.19 9.69 9.57
C GLU A 19 17.73 9.88 9.77
N SER A 20 18.38 8.91 10.39
CA SER A 20 19.84 8.97 10.63
C SER A 20 20.68 8.78 9.36
N LEU A 21 20.13 8.15 8.33
CA LEU A 21 20.81 7.87 7.06
C LEU A 21 20.60 8.97 6.01
N THR A 22 19.57 9.79 6.15
CA THR A 22 19.15 10.76 5.13
C THR A 22 20.30 11.69 4.73
N SER A 23 20.99 12.32 5.69
CA SER A 23 22.09 13.24 5.38
C SER A 23 23.26 12.56 4.65
N GLU A 24 23.59 11.34 5.01
CA GLU A 24 24.64 10.57 4.34
C GLU A 24 24.21 10.13 2.94
N MET A 25 22.95 9.74 2.76
CA MET A 25 22.40 9.39 1.46
C MET A 25 22.40 10.59 0.53
N GLN A 26 21.98 11.77 1.01
CA GLN A 26 22.02 13.02 0.25
C GLN A 26 23.45 13.37 -0.16
N ARG A 27 24.43 13.25 0.76
CA ARG A 27 25.84 13.48 0.46
C ARG A 27 26.36 12.53 -0.62
N LEU A 28 26.05 11.24 -0.52
CA LEU A 28 26.46 10.23 -1.48
C LEU A 28 25.82 10.47 -2.87
N ALA A 29 24.58 10.92 -2.91
CA ALA A 29 23.85 11.17 -4.15
C ALA A 29 24.51 12.30 -5.01
N LEU A 30 25.24 13.24 -4.38
CA LEU A 30 25.91 14.31 -5.10
C LEU A 30 27.01 13.81 -6.03
N ASP A 31 27.73 12.76 -5.64
CA ASP A 31 28.88 12.22 -6.34
C ASP A 31 28.61 10.85 -6.98
N ALA A 32 27.44 10.27 -6.76
CA ALA A 32 27.10 8.95 -7.28
C ALA A 32 26.90 8.99 -8.80
N PRO A 33 27.41 7.98 -9.55
CA PRO A 33 27.12 7.88 -10.96
C PRO A 33 25.61 7.62 -11.19
N SER A 34 25.05 8.28 -12.21
CA SER A 34 23.69 8.02 -12.65
C SER A 34 23.56 6.62 -13.23
N VAL A 35 22.48 5.92 -12.90
CA VAL A 35 22.10 4.62 -13.47
C VAL A 35 20.79 4.81 -14.21
N SER A 36 20.69 4.28 -15.45
CA SER A 36 19.43 4.34 -16.18
C SER A 36 18.39 3.42 -15.52
N LEU A 37 17.14 3.88 -15.43
CA LEU A 37 16.03 3.06 -14.96
C LEU A 37 15.80 1.81 -15.84
N SER A 38 16.21 1.85 -17.12
CA SER A 38 16.17 0.69 -18.01
C SER A 38 17.14 -0.44 -17.63
N ASP A 39 18.18 -0.11 -16.86
CA ASP A 39 19.27 -1.04 -16.52
C ASP A 39 19.07 -1.69 -15.13
N ILE A 40 17.99 -1.35 -14.45
CA ILE A 40 17.68 -1.83 -13.09
C ILE A 40 16.25 -2.35 -13.00
N THR A 41 16.01 -3.20 -12.02
CA THR A 41 14.66 -3.62 -11.61
C THR A 41 14.33 -3.01 -10.27
N LEU A 42 13.34 -2.14 -10.24
CA LEU A 42 12.89 -1.51 -8.99
C LEU A 42 12.16 -2.54 -8.13
N LYS A 43 12.73 -2.80 -6.97
CA LYS A 43 12.13 -3.61 -5.91
C LYS A 43 11.26 -2.76 -5.00
N SER A 44 10.51 -3.39 -4.10
CA SER A 44 9.79 -2.66 -3.06
C SER A 44 10.75 -1.78 -2.25
N PRO A 45 10.41 -0.50 -2.00
CA PRO A 45 11.23 0.39 -1.17
C PRO A 45 11.26 -0.02 0.31
N VAL A 46 10.35 -0.89 0.72
CA VAL A 46 10.36 -1.56 2.03
C VAL A 46 10.67 -3.04 1.79
N ALA A 47 11.77 -3.53 2.36
CA ALA A 47 12.23 -4.89 2.11
C ALA A 47 11.60 -5.91 3.07
N ASN A 48 11.31 -5.51 4.31
CA ASN A 48 10.93 -6.45 5.35
C ASN A 48 9.88 -5.86 6.33
N PRO A 49 8.66 -5.57 5.86
CA PRO A 49 7.58 -5.14 6.75
C PRO A 49 7.25 -6.24 7.76
N SER A 50 6.89 -5.87 9.00
CA SER A 50 6.36 -6.87 9.93
C SER A 50 4.93 -7.28 9.55
N LYS A 51 4.20 -6.39 8.90
CA LYS A 51 2.86 -6.62 8.34
C LYS A 51 2.52 -5.63 7.23
N ILE A 52 1.63 -6.08 6.35
CA ILE A 52 0.94 -5.26 5.34
C ILE A 52 -0.54 -5.26 5.72
N ILE A 53 -1.11 -4.08 5.93
CA ILE A 53 -2.45 -3.89 6.44
C ILE A 53 -3.25 -3.17 5.36
N GLY A 54 -4.42 -3.69 4.98
CA GLY A 54 -5.30 -3.07 4.00
C GLY A 54 -6.59 -2.54 4.63
N ALA A 55 -7.05 -1.40 4.15
CA ALA A 55 -8.32 -0.79 4.50
C ALA A 55 -9.39 -1.23 3.49
N PRO A 56 -10.37 -2.06 3.88
CA PRO A 56 -11.45 -2.42 2.97
C PRO A 56 -12.39 -1.23 2.80
N ILE A 57 -12.96 -1.09 1.58
CA ILE A 57 -14.10 -0.17 1.32
C ILE A 57 -13.95 1.21 1.99
N ASN A 58 -12.84 1.89 1.77
CA ASN A 58 -12.53 3.18 2.41
C ASN A 58 -12.79 4.41 1.50
N TYR A 59 -13.53 4.23 0.39
CA TYR A 59 -14.04 5.30 -0.47
C TYR A 59 -15.54 5.11 -0.68
N GLN A 60 -16.35 6.16 -0.51
CA GLN A 60 -17.80 6.02 -0.58
C GLN A 60 -18.26 5.51 -1.95
N LYS A 61 -17.70 6.04 -3.04
CA LYS A 61 -18.05 5.59 -4.40
C LYS A 61 -17.70 4.12 -4.64
N HIS A 62 -16.59 3.64 -4.05
CA HIS A 62 -16.23 2.22 -4.14
C HIS A 62 -17.19 1.33 -3.32
N ILE A 63 -17.73 1.83 -2.19
CA ILE A 63 -18.81 1.14 -1.47
C ILE A 63 -20.03 0.98 -2.39
N ASP A 64 -20.46 2.06 -3.04
CA ASP A 64 -21.61 2.08 -3.93
C ASP A 64 -21.41 1.16 -5.16
N GLU A 65 -20.23 1.20 -5.76
CA GLU A 65 -19.81 0.28 -6.84
C GLU A 65 -19.86 -1.19 -6.38
N SER A 66 -19.31 -1.48 -5.20
CA SER A 66 -19.24 -2.84 -4.66
C SER A 66 -20.61 -3.44 -4.35
N VAL A 67 -21.66 -2.64 -4.24
CA VAL A 67 -23.05 -3.10 -4.09
C VAL A 67 -23.69 -3.38 -5.45
N THR A 68 -23.26 -2.68 -6.52
CA THR A 68 -23.89 -2.71 -7.86
C THR A 68 -23.16 -3.58 -8.88
N ASP A 69 -21.84 -3.82 -8.70
CA ASP A 69 -21.06 -4.70 -9.59
C ASP A 69 -21.16 -6.16 -9.12
N ASP A 70 -21.92 -6.98 -9.84
CA ASP A 70 -22.09 -8.42 -9.59
C ASP A 70 -20.76 -9.20 -9.60
N GLY A 71 -19.70 -8.66 -10.21
CA GLY A 71 -18.36 -9.23 -10.22
C GLY A 71 -17.61 -9.03 -8.91
N ILE A 72 -18.02 -8.06 -8.07
CA ILE A 72 -17.45 -7.83 -6.74
C ILE A 72 -18.18 -8.68 -5.71
N VAL A 73 -17.84 -9.96 -5.68
CA VAL A 73 -18.47 -10.91 -4.74
C VAL A 73 -17.93 -10.72 -3.33
N SER A 74 -18.83 -10.65 -2.35
CA SER A 74 -18.49 -10.57 -0.93
C SER A 74 -19.23 -11.66 -0.14
N SER A 75 -18.56 -12.22 0.87
CA SER A 75 -19.16 -13.17 1.83
C SER A 75 -20.01 -12.48 2.92
N ARG A 76 -19.99 -11.16 2.98
CA ARG A 76 -20.72 -10.34 3.95
C ARG A 76 -21.44 -9.19 3.24
N PRO A 77 -22.53 -8.67 3.82
CA PRO A 77 -23.09 -7.42 3.34
C PRO A 77 -22.03 -6.32 3.32
N ILE A 78 -21.97 -5.57 2.23
CA ILE A 78 -21.05 -4.46 2.09
C ILE A 78 -21.57 -3.33 2.97
N SER A 79 -20.72 -2.81 3.85
CA SER A 79 -21.04 -1.79 4.82
C SER A 79 -19.84 -0.87 5.03
N HIS A 80 -19.70 -0.29 6.20
CA HIS A 80 -18.64 0.67 6.51
C HIS A 80 -17.36 -0.03 7.00
N ILE A 81 -16.19 0.59 6.81
CA ILE A 81 -14.89 0.10 7.28
C ILE A 81 -14.89 -0.24 8.79
N SER A 82 -15.68 0.49 9.62
CA SER A 82 -15.81 0.20 11.05
C SER A 82 -16.37 -1.19 11.35
N ASP A 83 -17.20 -1.73 10.46
CA ASP A 83 -17.86 -3.02 10.64
C ASP A 83 -16.97 -4.17 10.17
N TRP A 84 -16.13 -3.89 9.18
CA TRP A 84 -15.23 -4.88 8.58
C TRP A 84 -13.88 -4.96 9.28
N GLY A 85 -13.41 -3.83 9.82
CA GLY A 85 -12.04 -3.69 10.32
C GLY A 85 -11.01 -3.67 9.18
N MET A 86 -9.75 -3.80 9.55
CA MET A 86 -8.62 -3.91 8.61
C MET A 86 -8.32 -5.39 8.35
N PHE A 87 -7.78 -5.70 7.17
CA PHE A 87 -7.27 -7.03 6.86
C PHE A 87 -5.74 -7.03 6.73
N LEU A 88 -5.15 -8.20 6.80
CA LEU A 88 -3.71 -8.39 6.60
C LEU A 88 -3.47 -9.06 5.24
N LYS A 89 -2.45 -8.61 4.53
CA LYS A 89 -1.85 -9.30 3.39
C LYS A 89 -0.61 -10.05 3.86
N ALA A 90 -0.31 -11.17 3.23
CA ALA A 90 0.94 -11.88 3.49
C ALA A 90 2.14 -11.01 3.09
N ASN A 91 3.16 -10.95 3.94
CA ASN A 91 4.39 -10.21 3.62
C ASN A 91 5.09 -10.78 2.37
N SER A 92 4.94 -12.09 2.13
CA SER A 92 5.47 -12.78 0.92
C SER A 92 4.78 -12.35 -0.38
N ALA A 93 3.64 -11.65 -0.31
CA ALA A 93 2.99 -11.09 -1.48
C ALA A 93 3.62 -9.79 -1.98
N LEU A 94 4.56 -9.19 -1.20
CA LEU A 94 5.15 -7.89 -1.49
C LEU A 94 6.17 -7.98 -2.62
N VAL A 95 5.98 -7.12 -3.63
CA VAL A 95 6.90 -6.91 -4.75
C VAL A 95 7.03 -5.43 -5.07
N GLY A 96 8.08 -5.07 -5.79
CA GLY A 96 8.25 -3.72 -6.33
C GLY A 96 7.59 -3.55 -7.71
N SER A 97 7.46 -2.30 -8.15
CA SER A 97 6.84 -1.95 -9.44
C SER A 97 7.57 -2.53 -10.66
N GLY A 98 8.86 -2.84 -10.54
CA GLY A 98 9.67 -3.43 -11.62
C GLY A 98 9.59 -4.96 -11.71
N GLU A 99 8.87 -5.63 -10.81
CA GLU A 99 8.84 -7.10 -10.75
C GLU A 99 7.63 -7.70 -11.47
N GLY A 100 6.58 -6.91 -11.67
CA GLY A 100 5.33 -7.36 -12.27
C GLY A 100 4.45 -8.17 -11.30
N VAL A 101 3.20 -8.39 -11.73
CA VAL A 101 2.21 -9.18 -11.00
C VAL A 101 1.97 -10.51 -11.72
N ALA A 102 2.20 -11.62 -11.03
CA ALA A 102 1.90 -12.96 -11.55
C ALA A 102 0.45 -13.34 -11.21
N LEU A 103 -0.45 -13.28 -12.19
CA LEU A 103 -1.83 -13.72 -12.00
C LEU A 103 -1.87 -15.24 -11.80
N ARG A 104 -2.18 -15.68 -10.59
CA ARG A 104 -2.17 -17.10 -10.20
C ARG A 104 -3.44 -17.84 -10.54
N PHE A 105 -4.56 -17.12 -10.63
CA PHE A 105 -5.90 -17.68 -10.81
C PHE A 105 -6.57 -17.02 -12.00
N THR A 106 -6.10 -17.34 -13.21
CA THR A 106 -6.58 -16.72 -14.46
C THR A 106 -8.03 -17.10 -14.83
N GLU A 107 -8.57 -18.15 -14.23
CA GLU A 107 -9.98 -18.54 -14.35
C GLU A 107 -10.92 -17.70 -13.47
N ALA A 108 -10.36 -16.96 -12.51
CA ALA A 108 -11.11 -16.04 -11.66
C ALA A 108 -10.85 -14.59 -12.06
N ARG A 109 -11.79 -13.70 -11.76
CA ARG A 109 -11.60 -12.26 -11.94
C ARG A 109 -10.52 -11.76 -10.98
N ASN A 110 -9.46 -11.13 -11.51
CA ASN A 110 -8.39 -10.50 -10.73
C ASN A 110 -8.40 -9.00 -11.00
N ASP A 111 -8.70 -8.21 -9.99
CA ASP A 111 -8.83 -6.76 -10.10
C ASP A 111 -7.57 -6.04 -9.62
N HIS A 112 -7.28 -4.93 -10.30
CA HIS A 112 -6.39 -3.90 -9.79
C HIS A 112 -7.13 -3.05 -8.75
N GLU A 113 -6.41 -2.61 -7.73
CA GLU A 113 -6.88 -1.66 -6.72
C GLU A 113 -5.71 -0.72 -6.39
N MET A 114 -5.70 0.48 -6.98
CA MET A 114 -4.65 1.47 -6.71
C MET A 114 -4.94 2.22 -5.42
N GLU A 115 -3.91 2.40 -4.61
CA GLU A 115 -4.01 2.99 -3.28
C GLU A 115 -2.83 3.91 -2.96
N LEU A 116 -3.06 4.88 -2.09
CA LEU A 116 -1.98 5.48 -1.31
C LEU A 116 -1.49 4.42 -0.30
N ALA A 117 -0.20 4.18 -0.24
CA ALA A 117 0.43 3.36 0.79
C ALA A 117 1.17 4.24 1.79
N VAL A 118 0.87 4.06 3.08
CA VAL A 118 1.53 4.75 4.20
C VAL A 118 2.56 3.82 4.80
N ILE A 119 3.81 4.27 4.90
CA ILE A 119 4.91 3.52 5.50
C ILE A 119 5.18 4.05 6.91
N ILE A 120 5.05 3.19 7.91
CA ILE A 120 5.29 3.53 9.31
C ILE A 120 6.77 3.70 9.58
N GLY A 121 7.16 4.77 10.26
CA GLY A 121 8.54 5.12 10.60
C GLY A 121 8.92 4.85 12.06
N LYS A 122 7.94 4.80 12.96
CA LYS A 122 8.19 4.64 14.41
C LYS A 122 7.32 3.54 15.00
N LYS A 123 7.87 2.82 15.97
CA LYS A 123 7.08 1.86 16.74
C LYS A 123 6.01 2.58 17.57
N GLY A 124 4.75 2.12 17.50
CA GLY A 124 3.66 2.68 18.31
C GLY A 124 2.48 1.74 18.47
N THR A 125 1.70 1.98 19.51
CA THR A 125 0.42 1.34 19.81
C THR A 125 -0.51 2.35 20.45
N ASN A 126 -1.81 2.27 20.20
CA ASN A 126 -2.79 3.25 20.67
C ASN A 126 -2.38 4.71 20.36
N ILE A 127 -1.94 4.94 19.12
CA ILE A 127 -1.45 6.24 18.66
C ILE A 127 -2.63 7.21 18.59
N PRO A 128 -2.58 8.36 19.30
CA PRO A 128 -3.60 9.39 19.16
C PRO A 128 -3.63 9.97 17.75
N ILE A 129 -4.82 10.36 17.28
CA ILE A 129 -5.00 10.86 15.91
C ILE A 129 -4.14 12.10 15.62
N GLU A 130 -3.98 12.98 16.60
CA GLU A 130 -3.16 14.19 16.53
C GLU A 130 -1.66 13.93 16.43
N GLU A 131 -1.20 12.74 16.83
CA GLU A 131 0.20 12.34 16.76
C GLU A 131 0.50 11.46 15.53
N ALA A 132 -0.54 10.97 14.83
CA ALA A 132 -0.43 9.93 13.81
C ALA A 132 0.60 10.26 12.72
N ARG A 133 0.64 11.51 12.23
CA ARG A 133 1.61 11.94 11.21
C ARG A 133 3.06 11.80 11.66
N SER A 134 3.34 11.95 12.94
CA SER A 134 4.70 11.81 13.48
C SER A 134 5.24 10.38 13.43
N TYR A 135 4.40 9.39 13.15
CA TYR A 135 4.75 7.98 13.01
C TYR A 135 4.99 7.57 11.56
N ILE A 136 4.82 8.47 10.59
CA ILE A 136 4.96 8.16 9.16
C ILE A 136 6.40 8.41 8.72
N ALA A 137 7.02 7.42 8.06
CA ALA A 137 8.31 7.58 7.37
C ALA A 137 8.13 8.22 6.00
N GLY A 138 7.06 7.87 5.31
CA GLY A 138 6.76 8.35 3.97
C GLY A 138 5.60 7.61 3.33
N TYR A 139 5.47 7.81 2.03
CA TYR A 139 4.37 7.33 1.22
C TYR A 139 4.89 6.67 -0.06
N ALA A 140 4.08 5.80 -0.64
CA ALA A 140 4.35 5.19 -1.94
C ALA A 140 3.01 4.89 -2.64
N ILE A 141 3.07 4.52 -3.91
CA ILE A 141 1.93 3.91 -4.60
C ILE A 141 1.83 2.45 -4.17
N GLY A 142 0.63 2.00 -3.80
CA GLY A 142 0.29 0.62 -3.55
C GLY A 142 -0.64 0.07 -4.63
N LEU A 143 -0.52 -1.23 -4.96
CA LEU A 143 -1.56 -1.99 -5.64
C LEU A 143 -1.98 -3.15 -4.74
N ASP A 144 -3.25 -3.13 -4.33
CA ASP A 144 -3.88 -4.20 -3.57
C ASP A 144 -4.58 -5.18 -4.50
N MET A 145 -3.78 -5.96 -5.25
CA MET A 145 -4.31 -6.94 -6.21
C MET A 145 -5.25 -7.91 -5.51
N THR A 146 -6.38 -8.19 -6.18
CA THR A 146 -7.50 -8.90 -5.57
C THR A 146 -8.07 -9.96 -6.51
N THR A 147 -8.01 -11.22 -6.12
CA THR A 147 -8.87 -12.25 -6.74
C THR A 147 -10.28 -12.10 -6.18
N ARG A 148 -11.28 -11.94 -7.04
CA ARG A 148 -12.68 -11.89 -6.59
C ARG A 148 -13.20 -13.27 -6.24
N GLY A 149 -13.94 -13.38 -5.14
CA GLY A 149 -14.45 -14.65 -4.63
C GLY A 149 -15.14 -14.51 -3.28
N LYS A 150 -15.62 -15.62 -2.74
CA LYS A 150 -16.36 -15.67 -1.45
C LYS A 150 -15.44 -15.80 -0.24
N GLU A 151 -14.15 -16.06 -0.46
CA GLU A 151 -13.16 -16.22 0.59
C GLU A 151 -12.91 -14.87 1.30
N LEU A 152 -12.31 -14.94 2.49
CA LEU A 152 -11.94 -13.74 3.24
C LEU A 152 -10.84 -12.94 2.52
N GLN A 153 -10.84 -11.62 2.71
CA GLN A 153 -9.90 -10.70 2.05
C GLN A 153 -8.44 -11.13 2.18
N SER A 154 -7.99 -11.47 3.40
CA SER A 154 -6.61 -11.88 3.63
C SER A 154 -6.17 -13.05 2.74
N PHE A 155 -7.09 -13.98 2.39
CA PHE A 155 -6.77 -15.08 1.49
C PHE A 155 -6.73 -14.62 0.02
N ARG A 156 -7.78 -13.91 -0.43
CA ARG A 156 -7.94 -13.46 -1.82
C ARG A 156 -6.91 -12.42 -2.28
N LYS A 157 -6.33 -11.69 -1.33
CA LYS A 157 -5.43 -10.55 -1.54
C LYS A 157 -3.96 -10.85 -1.19
N SER A 158 -3.63 -12.12 -0.85
CA SER A 158 -2.30 -12.50 -0.37
C SER A 158 -1.57 -13.51 -1.25
N ALA A 159 -2.02 -13.72 -2.50
CA ALA A 159 -1.23 -14.49 -3.45
C ALA A 159 0.13 -13.81 -3.69
N ASP A 160 1.15 -14.58 -4.02
CA ASP A 160 2.46 -14.03 -4.37
C ASP A 160 2.32 -12.93 -5.41
N THR A 161 3.02 -11.81 -5.23
CA THR A 161 3.00 -10.61 -6.06
C THR A 161 1.75 -9.73 -5.97
N TYR A 162 0.76 -10.05 -5.13
CA TYR A 162 -0.50 -9.30 -5.03
C TYR A 162 -0.43 -8.07 -4.11
N ALA A 163 0.72 -7.73 -3.58
CA ALA A 163 0.99 -6.46 -2.89
C ALA A 163 2.14 -5.76 -3.61
N VAL A 164 1.84 -4.79 -4.45
CA VAL A 164 2.89 -3.99 -5.12
C VAL A 164 3.11 -2.71 -4.33
N LEU A 165 4.37 -2.35 -4.10
CA LEU A 165 4.76 -1.09 -3.48
C LEU A 165 5.87 -0.43 -4.29
N GLY A 166 5.69 0.84 -4.64
CA GLY A 166 6.73 1.57 -5.36
C GLY A 166 6.24 2.82 -6.09
N PRO A 167 7.03 3.34 -7.03
CA PRO A 167 8.37 2.85 -7.41
C PRO A 167 9.44 3.12 -6.35
N TRP A 168 9.25 4.13 -5.50
CA TRP A 168 10.09 4.52 -4.37
C TRP A 168 9.24 5.01 -3.20
N LEU A 169 9.87 5.23 -2.06
CA LEU A 169 9.29 5.90 -0.92
C LEU A 169 9.57 7.40 -1.05
N VAL A 170 8.51 8.21 -0.98
CA VAL A 170 8.58 9.66 -0.82
C VAL A 170 8.48 9.98 0.67
N THR A 171 9.46 10.69 1.23
CA THR A 171 9.50 10.98 2.66
C THR A 171 8.34 11.87 3.11
N ALA A 172 7.94 11.74 4.37
CA ALA A 172 6.72 12.39 4.87
C ALA A 172 6.79 13.94 4.81
N ASP A 173 7.97 14.51 4.88
CA ASP A 173 8.20 15.96 4.79
C ASP A 173 8.00 16.51 3.38
N GLU A 174 8.09 15.66 2.33
CA GLU A 174 7.82 16.06 0.95
C GLU A 174 6.32 16.05 0.60
N ILE A 175 5.48 15.43 1.44
CA ILE A 175 4.04 15.34 1.24
C ILE A 175 3.32 16.11 2.37
N PRO A 176 3.05 17.41 2.18
CA PRO A 176 2.47 18.24 3.24
C PRO A 176 1.04 17.84 3.61
N ASP A 177 0.26 17.32 2.66
CA ASP A 177 -1.10 16.84 2.90
C ASP A 177 -1.40 15.53 2.19
N PRO A 178 -1.26 14.38 2.86
CA PRO A 178 -1.56 13.07 2.29
C PRO A 178 -3.05 12.83 2.04
N ASN A 179 -3.91 13.69 2.60
CA ASN A 179 -5.37 13.61 2.43
C ASN A 179 -5.88 14.46 1.25
N ASN A 180 -4.97 14.99 0.40
CA ASN A 180 -5.33 15.74 -0.79
C ASN A 180 -4.34 15.45 -1.94
N LEU A 181 -4.31 14.19 -2.38
CA LEU A 181 -3.45 13.72 -3.48
C LEU A 181 -4.34 13.14 -4.58
N ASP A 182 -4.13 13.61 -5.82
CA ASP A 182 -4.77 12.98 -6.97
C ASP A 182 -4.14 11.61 -7.24
N LEU A 183 -4.96 10.61 -7.48
CA LEU A 183 -4.51 9.26 -7.82
C LEU A 183 -5.25 8.77 -9.07
N LYS A 184 -4.50 8.12 -9.95
CA LYS A 184 -5.01 7.62 -11.21
C LYS A 184 -4.31 6.33 -11.61
N ILE A 185 -5.08 5.33 -12.06
CA ILE A 185 -4.57 4.15 -12.74
C ILE A 185 -5.18 4.01 -14.12
N SER A 186 -4.34 3.64 -15.07
CA SER A 186 -4.77 3.18 -16.39
C SER A 186 -4.31 1.76 -16.65
N VAL A 187 -5.10 1.01 -17.40
CA VAL A 187 -4.75 -0.32 -17.91
C VAL A 187 -4.69 -0.23 -19.44
N ASN A 188 -3.53 -0.55 -20.01
CA ASN A 188 -3.28 -0.41 -21.45
C ASN A 188 -3.60 0.98 -22.02
N GLY A 189 -3.38 2.03 -21.20
CA GLY A 189 -3.65 3.41 -21.57
C GLY A 189 -5.10 3.88 -21.36
N GLU A 190 -6.03 2.98 -21.00
CA GLU A 190 -7.40 3.35 -20.63
C GLU A 190 -7.48 3.64 -19.14
N ILE A 191 -7.96 4.85 -18.78
CA ILE A 191 -8.13 5.25 -17.37
C ILE A 191 -9.24 4.40 -16.75
N ARG A 192 -8.94 3.77 -15.62
CA ARG A 192 -9.86 2.94 -14.84
C ARG A 192 -10.28 3.60 -13.53
N GLN A 193 -9.31 4.09 -12.75
CA GLN A 193 -9.58 4.83 -11.52
C GLN A 193 -9.00 6.23 -11.65
N ASN A 194 -9.73 7.25 -11.18
CA ASN A 194 -9.29 8.65 -11.16
C ASN A 194 -10.01 9.37 -10.01
N SER A 195 -9.31 9.65 -8.92
CA SER A 195 -9.88 10.16 -7.68
C SER A 195 -8.87 11.01 -6.92
N ASN A 196 -9.24 11.41 -5.69
CA ASN A 196 -8.38 12.14 -4.78
C ASN A 196 -8.50 11.55 -3.37
N THR A 197 -7.41 11.52 -2.61
CA THR A 197 -7.40 10.97 -1.24
C THR A 197 -8.29 11.74 -0.25
N GLN A 198 -8.78 12.95 -0.60
CA GLN A 198 -9.79 13.65 0.19
C GLN A 198 -11.13 12.90 0.29
N GLU A 199 -11.38 11.94 -0.61
CA GLU A 199 -12.59 11.11 -0.61
C GLU A 199 -12.48 9.88 0.31
N LEU A 200 -11.35 9.69 1.02
CA LEU A 200 -11.18 8.63 2.02
C LEU A 200 -12.19 8.79 3.15
N VAL A 201 -12.93 7.72 3.46
CA VAL A 201 -13.88 7.66 4.61
C VAL A 201 -13.11 7.76 5.94
N TYR A 202 -12.04 6.97 6.08
CA TYR A 202 -11.03 7.14 7.12
C TYR A 202 -9.78 7.73 6.47
N ASN A 203 -9.46 8.96 6.81
CA ASN A 203 -8.24 9.62 6.37
C ASN A 203 -6.99 8.94 6.96
N VAL A 204 -5.81 9.36 6.52
CA VAL A 204 -4.53 8.73 6.91
C VAL A 204 -4.35 8.66 8.42
N GLU A 205 -4.60 9.74 9.14
CA GLU A 205 -4.45 9.82 10.59
C GLU A 205 -5.43 8.87 11.30
N LYS A 206 -6.66 8.82 10.81
CA LYS A 206 -7.69 7.94 11.37
C LYS A 206 -7.37 6.47 11.14
N LEU A 207 -6.80 6.11 10.00
CA LEU A 207 -6.35 4.75 9.72
C LEU A 207 -5.23 4.32 10.68
N ILE A 208 -4.26 5.20 10.95
CA ILE A 208 -3.17 4.92 11.92
C ILE A 208 -3.74 4.77 13.33
N GLU A 209 -4.58 5.69 13.78
CA GLU A 209 -5.26 5.60 15.07
C GLU A 209 -6.04 4.28 15.21
N TYR A 210 -6.88 3.99 14.22
CA TYR A 210 -7.74 2.80 14.22
C TYR A 210 -6.93 1.50 14.24
N THR A 211 -5.91 1.42 13.39
CA THR A 211 -5.05 0.25 13.24
C THR A 211 -4.18 0.02 14.48
N SER A 212 -3.60 1.09 15.05
CA SER A 212 -2.71 1.01 16.21
C SER A 212 -3.42 0.60 17.51
N LYS A 213 -4.74 0.67 17.56
CA LYS A 213 -5.55 0.12 18.66
C LYS A 213 -5.59 -1.42 18.67
N ARG A 214 -5.31 -2.06 17.54
CA ARG A 214 -5.30 -3.52 17.40
C ARG A 214 -3.90 -4.09 17.32
N TYR A 215 -3.00 -3.37 16.65
CA TYR A 215 -1.64 -3.82 16.36
C TYR A 215 -0.62 -2.85 16.92
N THR A 216 0.47 -3.36 17.47
CA THR A 216 1.68 -2.54 17.56
C THR A 216 2.22 -2.36 16.14
N LEU A 217 2.34 -1.11 15.70
CA LEU A 217 2.96 -0.76 14.44
C LEU A 217 4.48 -0.69 14.61
N TYR A 218 5.21 -1.12 13.59
CA TYR A 218 6.68 -1.11 13.57
C TYR A 218 7.19 -0.36 12.35
N PRO A 219 8.42 0.17 12.38
CA PRO A 219 9.05 0.77 11.21
C PRO A 219 9.01 -0.17 10.01
N GLY A 220 8.57 0.35 8.86
CA GLY A 220 8.37 -0.42 7.65
C GLY A 220 7.03 -1.16 7.53
N ASP A 221 6.16 -1.15 8.55
CA ASP A 221 4.79 -1.62 8.36
C ASP A 221 4.09 -0.75 7.30
N ILE A 222 3.29 -1.38 6.46
CA ILE A 222 2.61 -0.76 5.34
C ILE A 222 1.12 -0.72 5.62
N ILE A 223 0.49 0.46 5.49
CA ILE A 223 -0.97 0.61 5.50
C ILE A 223 -1.39 1.01 4.10
N MET A 224 -2.09 0.13 3.40
CA MET A 224 -2.81 0.41 2.17
C MET A 224 -4.14 1.05 2.54
N THR A 225 -4.40 2.27 2.03
CA THR A 225 -5.46 3.15 2.57
C THR A 225 -6.83 2.90 1.98
N GLY A 226 -6.95 1.97 1.07
CA GLY A 226 -8.17 1.69 0.32
C GLY A 226 -8.13 2.31 -1.08
N THR A 227 -8.94 1.75 -1.96
CA THR A 227 -9.02 2.10 -3.38
C THR A 227 -10.32 2.84 -3.70
N PRO A 228 -10.33 3.80 -4.64
CA PRO A 228 -11.57 4.41 -5.15
C PRO A 228 -12.34 3.48 -6.07
N ASP A 229 -13.49 3.94 -6.57
CA ASP A 229 -14.26 3.30 -7.64
C ASP A 229 -13.46 3.14 -8.94
N GLY A 230 -13.96 2.29 -9.85
CA GLY A 230 -13.32 1.94 -11.11
C GLY A 230 -12.36 0.75 -11.00
N VAL A 231 -12.50 -0.08 -9.96
CA VAL A 231 -11.78 -1.36 -9.90
C VAL A 231 -12.22 -2.26 -11.06
N GLY A 232 -11.30 -3.07 -11.57
CA GLY A 232 -11.64 -3.91 -12.72
C GLY A 232 -10.60 -4.98 -13.01
N PRO A 233 -10.99 -5.94 -13.85
CA PRO A 233 -10.14 -7.08 -14.16
C PRO A 233 -8.91 -6.69 -14.97
N VAL A 234 -7.84 -7.42 -14.73
CA VAL A 234 -6.63 -7.43 -15.55
C VAL A 234 -6.31 -8.83 -16.02
N GLU A 235 -5.71 -8.92 -17.19
CA GLU A 235 -5.34 -10.15 -17.87
C GLU A 235 -3.81 -10.27 -18.00
N PRO A 236 -3.28 -11.48 -18.22
CA PRO A 236 -1.86 -11.64 -18.49
C PRO A 236 -1.41 -10.81 -19.71
N GLY A 237 -0.41 -9.97 -19.52
CA GLY A 237 0.12 -9.06 -20.56
C GLY A 237 -0.40 -7.63 -20.46
N ASP A 238 -1.36 -7.35 -19.61
CA ASP A 238 -1.82 -5.99 -19.35
C ASP A 238 -0.73 -5.14 -18.67
N VAL A 239 -0.72 -3.84 -19.02
CA VAL A 239 0.18 -2.85 -18.45
C VAL A 239 -0.63 -1.87 -17.59
N MET A 240 -0.36 -1.89 -16.28
CA MET A 240 -0.95 -0.96 -15.32
C MET A 240 -0.01 0.23 -15.12
N THR A 241 -0.49 1.45 -15.39
CA THR A 241 0.25 2.70 -15.14
C THR A 241 -0.43 3.48 -14.04
N CYS A 242 0.30 3.74 -12.96
CA CYS A 242 -0.20 4.42 -11.76
C CYS A 242 0.47 5.79 -11.60
N GLU A 243 -0.33 6.79 -11.26
CA GLU A 243 0.11 8.15 -10.97
C GLU A 243 -0.50 8.60 -9.64
N LEU A 244 0.33 9.16 -8.79
CA LEU A 244 -0.06 9.72 -7.51
C LEU A 244 0.69 11.04 -7.28
#